data_b5cf73c50870a3d4c47a547a6d3ae528
#
_entry.id   b5cf73c50870a3d4c47a547a6d3ae528
#
_cell.length_a   1.000
_cell.length_b   1.000
_cell.length_c   1.000
_cell.angle_alpha   90.00
_cell.angle_beta   90.00
_cell.angle_gamma   90.00
#
_symmetry.space_group_name_H-M   'P 1'
#
loop_
_entity.id
_entity.type
_entity.pdbx_description
1 polymer ?
#
loop_
_entity_poly.entity_id
_entity_poly.type
_entity_poly.pdbx_seq_one_letter_code
_entity_poly.pdbx_strand_id
1 'polypeptide(L)'
;DISGRMKQCLDSAKTLRESTEDLQCTLADFRTGNSMFDTLHDKCTLFRDQVVAVLQKLNDRGVNIFDQQYKDIPGSNPKRYTTAYDGQCDAELTRMYDDLLRDVPGLTYSLSVDTNGYAPAHNGVFSNVPSGDPVIDLAKCRHKRIFNDPVGIKLAKNQKSSLFQTYVRDTGEILNDLSMP
;
A
#
# COMPACT_ATOMS: atom_id res chain seq x y z
N ASP A 1 8.45 -37.74 -11.55
CA ASP A 1 9.44 -36.74 -11.11
C ASP A 1 8.78 -35.80 -10.12
N ILE A 2 9.28 -35.78 -8.87
CA ILE A 2 8.75 -34.94 -7.76
C ILE A 2 8.91 -33.46 -8.08
N SER A 3 10.02 -33.06 -8.73
CA SER A 3 10.29 -31.66 -9.09
C SER A 3 9.25 -31.14 -10.10
N GLY A 4 8.89 -31.95 -11.10
CA GLY A 4 7.86 -31.60 -12.09
C GLY A 4 6.47 -31.45 -11.47
N ARG A 5 6.13 -32.35 -10.54
CA ARG A 5 4.84 -32.25 -9.80
C ARG A 5 4.79 -31.04 -8.88
N MET A 6 5.89 -30.71 -8.24
CA MET A 6 5.97 -29.54 -7.37
C MET A 6 5.82 -28.24 -8.16
N LYS A 7 6.46 -28.15 -9.33
CA LYS A 7 6.28 -27.01 -10.26
C LYS A 7 4.82 -26.88 -10.71
N GLN A 8 4.19 -28.00 -11.10
CA GLN A 8 2.79 -28.00 -11.52
C GLN A 8 1.84 -27.58 -10.38
N CYS A 9 2.10 -28.00 -9.15
CA CYS A 9 1.36 -27.53 -7.96
C CYS A 9 1.50 -26.03 -7.75
N LEU A 10 2.71 -25.49 -7.87
CA LEU A 10 2.97 -24.05 -7.74
C LEU A 10 2.26 -23.25 -8.83
N ASP A 11 2.33 -23.71 -10.09
CA ASP A 11 1.65 -23.04 -11.20
C ASP A 11 0.12 -23.08 -11.01
N SER A 12 -0.43 -24.21 -10.57
CA SER A 12 -1.87 -24.34 -10.28
C SER A 12 -2.31 -23.44 -9.11
N ALA A 13 -1.51 -23.37 -8.05
CA ALA A 13 -1.78 -22.49 -6.91
C ALA A 13 -1.75 -21.01 -7.32
N LYS A 14 -0.82 -20.61 -8.19
CA LYS A 14 -0.74 -19.28 -8.75
C LYS A 14 -1.98 -18.93 -9.58
N THR A 15 -2.37 -19.82 -10.51
CA THR A 15 -3.56 -19.65 -11.34
C THR A 15 -4.83 -19.56 -10.49
N LEU A 16 -4.96 -20.41 -9.46
CA LEU A 16 -6.10 -20.36 -8.54
C LEU A 16 -6.18 -19.03 -7.79
N ARG A 17 -5.03 -18.54 -7.31
CA ARG A 17 -4.96 -17.22 -6.66
C ARG A 17 -5.40 -16.11 -7.59
N GLU A 18 -4.86 -16.07 -8.82
CA GLU A 18 -5.22 -15.07 -9.84
C GLU A 18 -6.71 -15.11 -10.16
N SER A 19 -7.28 -16.30 -10.35
CA SER A 19 -8.73 -16.48 -10.58
C SER A 19 -9.58 -16.02 -9.39
N THR A 20 -9.12 -16.28 -8.16
CA THR A 20 -9.81 -15.81 -6.95
C THR A 20 -9.79 -14.30 -6.83
N GLU A 21 -8.65 -13.67 -7.12
CA GLU A 21 -8.51 -12.21 -7.14
C GLU A 21 -9.41 -11.57 -8.21
N ASP A 22 -9.51 -12.16 -9.40
CA ASP A 22 -10.39 -11.67 -10.48
C ASP A 22 -11.87 -11.82 -10.10
N LEU A 23 -12.26 -12.92 -9.46
CA LEU A 23 -13.62 -13.10 -8.92
C LEU A 23 -13.92 -12.07 -7.81
N GLN A 24 -13.00 -11.82 -6.92
CA GLN A 24 -13.14 -10.80 -5.87
C GLN A 24 -13.29 -9.40 -6.46
N CYS A 25 -12.49 -9.05 -7.48
CA CYS A 25 -12.63 -7.78 -8.20
C CYS A 25 -14.00 -7.68 -8.89
N THR A 26 -14.45 -8.76 -9.52
CA THR A 26 -15.78 -8.81 -10.17
C THR A 26 -16.91 -8.66 -9.15
N LEU A 27 -16.82 -9.33 -8.00
CA LEU A 27 -17.79 -9.18 -6.91
C LEU A 27 -17.76 -7.78 -6.29
N ALA A 28 -16.59 -7.14 -6.27
CA ALA A 28 -16.45 -5.76 -5.80
C ALA A 28 -17.16 -4.74 -6.69
N ASP A 29 -17.28 -5.03 -8.00
CA ASP A 29 -18.04 -4.20 -8.93
C ASP A 29 -19.57 -4.39 -8.76
N PHE A 30 -20.01 -5.48 -8.12
CA PHE A 30 -21.43 -5.69 -7.75
C PHE A 30 -21.74 -4.99 -6.43
N ARG A 31 -22.08 -3.71 -6.51
CA ARG A 31 -22.51 -2.91 -5.35
C ARG A 31 -23.91 -3.34 -4.89
N THR A 32 -23.99 -3.93 -3.71
CA THR A 32 -25.26 -4.36 -3.10
C THR A 32 -25.93 -3.26 -2.27
N GLY A 33 -25.26 -2.11 -2.14
CA GLY A 33 -25.79 -0.90 -1.48
C GLY A 33 -25.70 -0.88 0.05
N ASN A 34 -25.29 -1.99 0.70
CA ASN A 34 -25.25 -2.09 2.16
C ASN A 34 -24.15 -3.03 2.71
N SER A 35 -23.17 -3.40 1.92
CA SER A 35 -22.08 -4.26 2.38
C SER A 35 -20.96 -3.45 3.06
N MET A 36 -20.23 -4.10 3.97
CA MET A 36 -18.99 -3.55 4.54
C MET A 36 -17.99 -3.17 3.43
N PHE A 37 -18.00 -3.92 2.33
CA PHE A 37 -17.16 -3.67 1.17
C PHE A 37 -17.54 -2.37 0.46
N ASP A 38 -18.83 -2.09 0.26
CA ASP A 38 -19.32 -0.83 -0.34
C ASP A 38 -18.88 0.37 0.49
N THR A 39 -19.01 0.26 1.82
CA THR A 39 -18.56 1.30 2.75
C THR A 39 -17.05 1.53 2.66
N LEU A 40 -16.26 0.47 2.61
CA LEU A 40 -14.81 0.55 2.47
C LEU A 40 -14.43 1.18 1.12
N HIS A 41 -15.07 0.76 0.04
CA HIS A 41 -14.83 1.29 -1.30
C HIS A 41 -15.09 2.81 -1.36
N ASP A 42 -16.21 3.28 -0.81
CA ASP A 42 -16.54 4.72 -0.77
C ASP A 42 -15.54 5.51 0.08
N LYS A 43 -15.13 4.95 1.23
CA LYS A 43 -14.09 5.56 2.07
C LYS A 43 -12.74 5.62 1.37
N CYS A 44 -12.35 4.56 0.65
CA CYS A 44 -11.12 4.55 -0.14
C CYS A 44 -11.16 5.57 -1.29
N THR A 45 -12.30 5.71 -1.97
CA THR A 45 -12.47 6.71 -3.04
C THR A 45 -12.28 8.13 -2.49
N LEU A 46 -12.95 8.46 -1.40
CA LEU A 46 -12.80 9.77 -0.76
C LEU A 46 -11.36 10.00 -0.28
N PHE A 47 -10.75 8.99 0.31
CA PHE A 47 -9.37 9.04 0.78
C PHE A 47 -8.39 9.29 -0.37
N ARG A 48 -8.51 8.57 -1.50
CA ARG A 48 -7.72 8.82 -2.71
C ARG A 48 -7.82 10.26 -3.17
N ASP A 49 -9.04 10.80 -3.28
CA ASP A 49 -9.29 12.16 -3.74
C ASP A 49 -8.64 13.20 -2.81
N GLN A 50 -8.65 12.94 -1.50
CA GLN A 50 -7.97 13.78 -0.52
C GLN A 50 -6.44 13.73 -0.67
N VAL A 51 -5.86 12.55 -0.88
CA VAL A 51 -4.41 12.40 -1.15
C VAL A 51 -4.01 13.14 -2.43
N VAL A 52 -4.79 12.98 -3.50
CA VAL A 52 -4.58 13.71 -4.76
C VAL A 52 -4.61 15.21 -4.53
N ALA A 53 -5.55 15.72 -3.74
CA ALA A 53 -5.62 17.15 -3.43
C ALA A 53 -4.40 17.68 -2.66
N VAL A 54 -3.82 16.89 -1.74
CA VAL A 54 -2.58 17.25 -1.05
C VAL A 54 -1.42 17.32 -2.04
N LEU A 55 -1.26 16.29 -2.88
CA LEU A 55 -0.18 16.25 -3.87
C LEU A 55 -0.33 17.35 -4.91
N GLN A 56 -1.54 17.65 -5.37
CA GLN A 56 -1.79 18.73 -6.31
C GLN A 56 -1.39 20.09 -5.75
N LYS A 57 -1.69 20.37 -4.48
CA LYS A 57 -1.23 21.62 -3.81
C LYS A 57 0.29 21.76 -3.80
N LEU A 58 1.04 20.65 -3.66
CA LEU A 58 2.49 20.69 -3.75
C LEU A 58 2.95 20.95 -5.18
N ASN A 59 2.34 20.29 -6.15
CA ASN A 59 2.64 20.49 -7.57
C ASN A 59 2.41 21.95 -7.99
N ASP A 60 1.31 22.57 -7.54
CA ASP A 60 0.97 23.98 -7.80
C ASP A 60 1.99 24.95 -7.20
N ARG A 61 2.72 24.54 -6.17
CA ARG A 61 3.85 25.28 -5.58
C ARG A 61 5.18 25.01 -6.27
N GLY A 62 5.20 24.23 -7.35
CA GLY A 62 6.39 23.87 -8.12
C GLY A 62 7.21 22.72 -7.53
N VAL A 63 6.67 21.97 -6.59
CA VAL A 63 7.31 20.77 -6.05
C VAL A 63 7.12 19.61 -7.03
N ASN A 64 8.21 18.95 -7.42
CA ASN A 64 8.12 17.77 -8.28
C ASN A 64 7.59 16.56 -7.50
N ILE A 65 6.27 16.35 -7.52
CA ILE A 65 5.60 15.21 -6.89
C ILE A 65 5.83 13.89 -7.62
N PHE A 66 6.40 13.92 -8.83
CA PHE A 66 6.78 12.74 -9.62
C PHE A 66 8.26 12.39 -9.49
N ASP A 67 8.97 12.97 -8.50
CA ASP A 67 10.36 12.65 -8.26
C ASP A 67 10.50 11.19 -7.80
N GLN A 68 11.22 10.40 -8.60
CA GLN A 68 11.58 9.01 -8.33
C GLN A 68 13.09 8.84 -8.11
N GLN A 69 13.80 9.92 -7.81
CA GLN A 69 15.21 9.87 -7.41
C GLN A 69 15.30 9.55 -5.91
N TYR A 70 15.14 8.27 -5.58
CA TYR A 70 15.17 7.81 -4.20
C TYR A 70 16.58 7.92 -3.62
N LYS A 71 16.75 8.83 -2.66
CA LYS A 71 18.02 9.01 -1.94
C LYS A 71 17.99 8.17 -0.67
N ASP A 72 18.98 7.30 -0.49
CA ASP A 72 19.10 6.46 0.69
C ASP A 72 19.13 7.31 1.97
N ILE A 73 18.39 6.89 2.98
CA ILE A 73 18.52 7.41 4.35
C ILE A 73 19.60 6.56 5.03
N PRO A 74 20.79 7.14 5.33
CA PRO A 74 21.90 6.39 5.88
C PRO A 74 21.56 5.67 7.19
N GLY A 75 22.07 4.46 7.35
CA GLY A 75 21.88 3.67 8.57
C GLY A 75 20.47 3.10 8.78
N SER A 76 19.56 3.25 7.81
CA SER A 76 18.21 2.69 7.92
C SER A 76 18.21 1.18 7.61
N ASN A 77 17.62 0.41 8.51
CA ASN A 77 17.32 -1.02 8.33
C ASN A 77 15.95 -1.31 8.95
N PRO A 78 14.91 -1.65 8.15
CA PRO A 78 14.91 -1.77 6.68
C PRO A 78 15.32 -0.50 5.94
N LYS A 79 15.81 -0.66 4.69
CA LYS A 79 16.19 0.47 3.84
C LYS A 79 15.03 1.44 3.65
N ARG A 80 15.32 2.74 3.83
CA ARG A 80 14.38 3.83 3.62
C ARG A 80 15.00 4.89 2.73
N TYR A 81 14.15 5.68 2.09
CA TYR A 81 14.54 6.64 1.08
C TYR A 81 13.84 7.98 1.31
N THR A 82 14.35 9.01 0.67
CA THR A 82 13.71 10.33 0.61
C THR A 82 13.66 10.81 -0.84
N THR A 83 12.66 11.64 -1.15
CA THR A 83 12.43 12.27 -2.44
C THR A 83 12.28 13.78 -2.27
N ALA A 84 12.11 14.52 -3.35
CA ALA A 84 11.97 15.98 -3.30
C ALA A 84 10.66 16.44 -2.60
N TYR A 85 9.64 15.59 -2.52
CA TYR A 85 8.31 15.98 -2.06
C TYR A 85 7.91 15.41 -0.69
N ASP A 86 8.48 14.27 -0.29
CA ASP A 86 8.00 13.52 0.87
C ASP A 86 8.03 14.33 2.18
N GLY A 87 9.09 15.08 2.43
CA GLY A 87 9.22 15.91 3.63
C GLY A 87 8.22 17.07 3.71
N GLN A 88 7.51 17.36 2.62
CA GLN A 88 6.51 18.43 2.58
C GLN A 88 5.07 17.93 2.75
N CYS A 89 4.85 16.62 2.67
CA CYS A 89 3.51 16.02 2.78
C CYS A 89 3.43 14.89 3.83
N ASP A 90 4.53 14.36 4.33
CA ASP A 90 4.52 13.19 5.20
C ASP A 90 3.66 13.38 6.46
N ALA A 91 3.75 14.53 7.12
CA ALA A 91 2.95 14.82 8.31
C ALA A 91 1.45 14.92 8.01
N GLU A 92 1.07 15.59 6.90
CA GLU A 92 -0.34 15.71 6.48
C GLU A 92 -0.90 14.36 6.05
N LEU A 93 -0.15 13.61 5.24
CA LEU A 93 -0.54 12.27 4.81
C LEU A 93 -0.66 11.29 5.99
N THR A 94 0.31 11.28 6.92
CA THR A 94 0.24 10.43 8.12
C THR A 94 -1.02 10.69 8.91
N ARG A 95 -1.39 11.96 9.12
CA ARG A 95 -2.63 12.31 9.82
C ARG A 95 -3.87 11.79 9.08
N MET A 96 -3.93 11.96 7.76
CA MET A 96 -5.05 11.46 6.96
C MET A 96 -5.16 9.93 7.01
N TYR A 97 -4.03 9.23 7.00
CA TYR A 97 -3.97 7.78 7.14
C TYR A 97 -4.46 7.32 8.51
N ASP A 98 -4.09 8.02 9.57
CA ASP A 98 -4.53 7.71 10.93
C ASP A 98 -6.02 8.04 11.14
N ASP A 99 -6.53 9.10 10.51
CA ASP A 99 -7.94 9.43 10.52
C ASP A 99 -8.77 8.33 9.85
N LEU A 100 -8.35 7.84 8.68
CA LEU A 100 -9.03 6.73 8.00
C LEU A 100 -8.99 5.43 8.84
N LEU A 101 -7.86 5.14 9.48
CA LEU A 101 -7.70 3.98 10.34
C LEU A 101 -8.66 4.02 11.54
N ARG A 102 -8.90 5.20 12.11
CA ARG A 102 -9.85 5.42 13.20
C ARG A 102 -11.31 5.32 12.73
N ASP A 103 -11.60 5.81 11.52
CA ASP A 103 -12.96 5.90 11.00
C ASP A 103 -13.48 4.59 10.38
N VAL A 104 -12.59 3.62 10.14
CA VAL A 104 -12.92 2.31 9.55
C VAL A 104 -12.50 1.18 10.49
N PRO A 105 -13.41 0.66 11.31
CA PRO A 105 -13.11 -0.46 12.21
C PRO A 105 -12.60 -1.68 11.44
N GLY A 106 -11.51 -2.29 11.93
CA GLY A 106 -10.88 -3.45 11.32
C GLY A 106 -9.85 -3.12 10.22
N LEU A 107 -9.68 -1.85 9.86
CA LEU A 107 -8.60 -1.44 8.98
C LEU A 107 -7.26 -1.56 9.72
N THR A 108 -6.28 -2.22 9.09
CA THR A 108 -4.95 -2.43 9.69
C THR A 108 -4.00 -1.29 9.34
N TYR A 109 -4.09 -0.75 8.13
CA TYR A 109 -3.30 0.38 7.66
C TYR A 109 -3.96 1.06 6.45
N SER A 110 -3.48 2.25 6.15
CA SER A 110 -3.75 2.95 4.90
C SER A 110 -2.52 3.72 4.48
N LEU A 111 -2.26 3.78 3.18
CA LEU A 111 -1.13 4.52 2.63
C LEU A 111 -1.33 4.82 1.15
N SER A 112 -0.52 5.70 0.59
CA SER A 112 -0.36 5.86 -0.85
C SER A 112 1.08 5.54 -1.26
N VAL A 113 1.23 5.01 -2.46
CA VAL A 113 2.54 4.68 -3.03
C VAL A 113 2.65 5.24 -4.44
N ASP A 114 3.87 5.50 -4.89
CA ASP A 114 4.11 5.78 -6.30
C ASP A 114 4.14 4.49 -7.14
N THR A 115 4.32 4.61 -8.44
CA THR A 115 4.33 3.48 -9.39
C THR A 115 5.48 2.50 -9.21
N ASN A 116 6.48 2.83 -8.39
CA ASN A 116 7.57 1.94 -7.98
C ASN A 116 7.36 1.33 -6.59
N GLY A 117 6.23 1.63 -5.93
CA GLY A 117 5.90 1.15 -4.60
C GLY A 117 6.51 1.98 -3.47
N TYR A 118 7.03 3.18 -3.75
CA TYR A 118 7.55 4.07 -2.72
C TYR A 118 6.41 4.69 -1.91
N ALA A 119 6.44 4.51 -0.59
CA ALA A 119 5.51 5.10 0.36
C ALA A 119 6.15 6.33 1.03
N PRO A 120 5.82 7.58 0.64
CA PRO A 120 6.40 8.79 1.24
C PRO A 120 6.07 8.91 2.73
N ALA A 121 4.93 8.41 3.14
CA ALA A 121 4.42 8.38 4.51
C ALA A 121 3.74 7.04 4.82
N HIS A 122 3.45 6.79 6.09
CA HIS A 122 2.63 5.66 6.57
C HIS A 122 1.83 6.10 7.79
N ASN A 123 0.89 5.27 8.26
CA ASN A 123 0.24 5.51 9.56
C ASN A 123 1.28 5.73 10.67
N GLY A 124 0.97 6.56 11.64
CA GLY A 124 1.88 6.90 12.75
C GLY A 124 2.39 5.68 13.50
N VAL A 125 1.54 4.65 13.71
CA VAL A 125 1.91 3.38 14.35
C VAL A 125 2.97 2.58 13.59
N PHE A 126 3.18 2.88 12.30
CA PHE A 126 4.18 2.26 11.42
C PHE A 126 5.27 3.25 10.96
N SER A 127 5.33 4.43 11.56
CA SER A 127 6.29 5.49 11.23
C SER A 127 7.28 5.75 12.36
N ASN A 128 7.65 4.71 13.11
CA ASN A 128 8.53 4.83 14.26
C ASN A 128 9.96 5.16 13.85
N VAL A 129 10.69 5.76 14.78
CA VAL A 129 12.15 5.88 14.71
C VAL A 129 12.75 4.48 14.86
N PRO A 130 13.77 4.10 14.08
CA PRO A 130 14.43 2.81 14.21
C PRO A 130 14.93 2.57 15.64
N SER A 131 14.59 1.39 16.17
CA SER A 131 15.04 0.95 17.51
C SER A 131 16.42 0.30 17.49
N GLY A 132 16.87 -0.17 16.31
CA GLY A 132 18.04 -1.01 16.12
C GLY A 132 17.76 -2.51 16.23
N ASP A 133 16.53 -2.90 16.60
CA ASP A 133 16.08 -4.29 16.53
C ASP A 133 15.45 -4.56 15.15
N PRO A 134 16.06 -5.44 14.32
CA PRO A 134 15.58 -5.68 12.96
C PRO A 134 14.13 -6.18 12.88
N VAL A 135 13.66 -6.93 13.88
CA VAL A 135 12.29 -7.47 13.89
C VAL A 135 11.29 -6.37 14.20
N ILE A 136 11.59 -5.55 15.21
CA ILE A 136 10.76 -4.39 15.56
C ILE A 136 10.74 -3.38 14.41
N ASP A 137 11.91 -3.08 13.87
CA ASP A 137 12.05 -2.08 12.81
C ASP A 137 11.38 -2.52 11.50
N LEU A 138 11.44 -3.81 11.16
CA LEU A 138 10.69 -4.36 10.02
C LEU A 138 9.18 -4.12 10.17
N ALA A 139 8.64 -4.30 11.37
CA ALA A 139 7.21 -4.18 11.65
C ALA A 139 6.76 -2.73 11.81
N LYS A 140 7.59 -1.83 12.38
CA LYS A 140 7.19 -0.50 12.85
C LYS A 140 7.81 0.67 12.08
N CYS A 141 8.87 0.45 11.30
CA CYS A 141 9.52 1.50 10.50
C CYS A 141 9.19 1.31 9.02
N ARG A 142 7.94 1.56 8.63
CA ARG A 142 7.44 1.24 7.29
C ARG A 142 7.34 2.45 6.36
N HIS A 143 7.33 3.67 6.89
CA HIS A 143 7.34 4.90 6.09
C HIS A 143 8.66 5.07 5.32
N LYS A 144 8.59 5.72 4.18
CA LYS A 144 9.75 5.99 3.31
C LYS A 144 10.44 4.72 2.80
N ARG A 145 9.68 3.62 2.70
CA ARG A 145 10.12 2.35 2.10
C ARG A 145 9.61 2.20 0.68
N ILE A 146 10.26 1.33 -0.08
CA ILE A 146 9.79 0.86 -1.37
C ILE A 146 9.26 -0.57 -1.19
N PHE A 147 7.97 -0.77 -1.46
CA PHE A 147 7.29 -2.06 -1.45
C PHE A 147 7.28 -2.61 -2.87
N ASN A 148 8.40 -3.22 -3.26
CA ASN A 148 8.64 -3.71 -4.61
C ASN A 148 8.54 -5.25 -4.77
N ASP A 149 7.99 -5.93 -3.77
CA ASP A 149 7.58 -7.31 -3.89
C ASP A 149 6.42 -7.45 -4.91
N PRO A 150 6.10 -8.68 -5.39
CA PRO A 150 5.08 -8.86 -6.41
C PRO A 150 3.70 -8.30 -6.07
N VAL A 151 3.33 -8.28 -4.77
CA VAL A 151 2.04 -7.74 -4.30
C VAL A 151 2.06 -6.22 -4.31
N GLY A 152 3.10 -5.62 -3.74
CA GLY A 152 3.29 -4.17 -3.68
C GLY A 152 3.37 -3.54 -5.08
N ILE A 153 4.10 -4.17 -6.01
CA ILE A 153 4.19 -3.67 -7.40
C ILE A 153 2.86 -3.83 -8.15
N LYS A 154 2.11 -4.90 -7.92
CA LYS A 154 0.78 -5.08 -8.54
C LYS A 154 -0.17 -3.97 -8.09
N LEU A 155 -0.15 -3.63 -6.81
CA LEU A 155 -0.90 -2.52 -6.23
C LEU A 155 -0.45 -1.17 -6.81
N ALA A 156 0.86 -0.90 -6.81
CA ALA A 156 1.46 0.35 -7.27
C ALA A 156 1.20 0.66 -8.75
N LYS A 157 1.04 -0.39 -9.58
CA LYS A 157 0.76 -0.29 -11.01
C LYS A 157 -0.69 -0.54 -11.37
N ASN A 158 -1.59 -0.57 -10.39
CA ASN A 158 -3.01 -0.76 -10.65
C ASN A 158 -3.56 0.37 -11.51
N GLN A 159 -4.27 0.00 -12.59
CA GLN A 159 -5.00 0.92 -13.48
C GLN A 159 -6.50 0.64 -13.52
N LYS A 160 -6.96 -0.38 -12.77
CA LYS A 160 -8.39 -0.66 -12.59
C LYS A 160 -8.99 0.35 -11.60
N SER A 161 -10.27 0.60 -11.70
CA SER A 161 -11.01 1.45 -10.74
C SER A 161 -10.78 1.05 -9.28
N SER A 162 -10.66 -0.27 -9.05
CA SER A 162 -10.23 -0.85 -7.79
C SER A 162 -9.53 -2.19 -8.03
N LEU A 163 -8.62 -2.55 -7.13
CA LEU A 163 -7.99 -3.87 -7.08
C LEU A 163 -8.09 -4.38 -5.66
N PHE A 164 -8.70 -5.55 -5.49
CA PHE A 164 -8.72 -6.29 -4.24
C PHE A 164 -7.76 -7.47 -4.32
N GLN A 165 -6.93 -7.65 -3.30
CA GLN A 165 -5.98 -8.77 -3.23
C GLN A 165 -5.77 -9.25 -1.81
N THR A 166 -5.54 -10.56 -1.66
CA THR A 166 -5.18 -11.20 -0.39
C THR A 166 -3.70 -11.60 -0.44
N TYR A 167 -2.96 -11.31 0.59
CA TYR A 167 -1.52 -11.62 0.64
C TYR A 167 -1.04 -11.90 2.07
N VAL A 168 0.17 -12.48 2.14
CA VAL A 168 0.89 -12.64 3.41
C VAL A 168 1.90 -11.52 3.53
N ARG A 169 1.77 -10.72 4.57
CA ARG A 169 2.68 -9.62 4.89
C ARG A 169 4.07 -10.15 5.27
N ASP A 170 5.10 -9.33 5.15
CA ASP A 170 6.48 -9.64 5.58
C ASP A 170 6.60 -10.01 7.08
N THR A 171 5.62 -9.67 7.89
CA THR A 171 5.47 -10.05 9.30
C THR A 171 4.69 -11.35 9.52
N GLY A 172 4.18 -12.00 8.45
CA GLY A 172 3.47 -13.28 8.48
C GLY A 172 1.95 -13.17 8.61
N GLU A 173 1.39 -11.97 8.72
CA GLU A 173 -0.06 -11.75 8.81
C GLU A 173 -0.72 -11.90 7.43
N ILE A 174 -1.91 -12.51 7.38
CA ILE A 174 -2.74 -12.53 6.17
C ILE A 174 -3.60 -11.27 6.15
N LEU A 175 -3.44 -10.48 5.13
CA LEU A 175 -4.16 -9.22 4.94
C LEU A 175 -4.91 -9.19 3.60
N ASN A 176 -5.96 -8.37 3.57
CA ASN A 176 -6.69 -8.03 2.36
C ASN A 176 -6.44 -6.56 2.05
N ASP A 177 -6.03 -6.28 0.82
CA ASP A 177 -5.81 -4.93 0.32
C ASP A 177 -6.90 -4.53 -0.66
N LEU A 178 -7.38 -3.29 -0.50
CA LEU A 178 -8.15 -2.59 -1.53
C LEU A 178 -7.32 -1.40 -2.00
N SER A 179 -6.96 -1.35 -3.27
CA SER A 179 -6.21 -0.25 -3.87
C SER A 179 -6.95 0.41 -5.02
N MET A 180 -6.74 1.71 -5.16
CA MET A 180 -7.27 2.56 -6.23
C MET A 180 -6.13 3.40 -6.82
N PRO A 181 -6.13 3.67 -8.17
CA PRO A 181 -5.18 4.56 -8.81
C PRO A 181 -5.45 6.02 -8.51
#